data_2ad2efe88b671355ce4674a25d26ac84
#
_entry.id   2ad2efe88b671355ce4674a25d26ac84
#
_cell.length_a   1.000
_cell.length_b   1.000
_cell.length_c   1.000
_cell.angle_alpha   90.00
_cell.angle_beta   90.00
_cell.angle_gamma   90.00
#
_symmetry.space_group_name_H-M   'P 1'
#
loop_
_entity.id
_entity.type
_entity.pdbx_description
1 polymer ?
#
loop_
_entity_poly.entity_id
_entity_poly.type
_entity_poly.pdbx_seq_one_letter_code
_entity_poly.pdbx_strand_id
1 'polypeptide(L)'
;LYDYNGKKLWLQADDWEEIGLQNGFRQEYNVSVSGASDRINYYTSVGYLDQDGIQEGSSQKRLTARAKLDYQAKKWLKVGANFNYSKYNYSQTSEGTIGTGTIWSTIKTQAPIYPVYFRDENKNIMIDQWGEKMYDFAQAYDLSRAGGVGGNCIFSNKYRSDETTGNSFIASGYADV
;
A
#
# COMPACT_ATOMS: atom_id res chain seq x y z
N LEU A 1 33.58 -10.61 10.07
CA LEU A 1 33.11 -11.71 10.90
C LEU A 1 33.13 -11.26 12.37
N TYR A 2 32.02 -11.34 13.06
CA TYR A 2 31.85 -10.97 14.47
C TYR A 2 31.62 -12.25 15.30
N ASP A 3 32.35 -12.39 16.39
CA ASP A 3 32.21 -13.53 17.31
C ASP A 3 31.48 -13.09 18.60
N TYR A 4 30.34 -13.70 18.87
CA TYR A 4 29.56 -13.48 20.07
C TYR A 4 29.42 -14.81 20.81
N ASN A 5 30.17 -15.00 21.89
CA ASN A 5 30.13 -16.21 22.71
C ASN A 5 30.30 -17.51 21.91
N GLY A 6 31.22 -17.53 20.94
CA GLY A 6 31.45 -18.67 20.05
C GLY A 6 30.51 -18.79 18.88
N LYS A 7 29.51 -17.90 18.76
CA LYS A 7 28.64 -17.81 17.59
C LYS A 7 29.19 -16.78 16.62
N LYS A 8 29.58 -17.24 15.46
CA LYS A 8 30.14 -16.39 14.42
C LYS A 8 29.03 -15.81 13.54
N LEU A 9 29.00 -14.49 13.44
CA LEU A 9 28.06 -13.73 12.64
C LEU A 9 28.80 -13.00 11.52
N TRP A 10 28.26 -13.01 10.34
CA TRP A 10 28.73 -12.20 9.23
C TRP A 10 27.96 -10.90 9.16
N LEU A 11 28.62 -9.78 9.50
CA LEU A 11 28.03 -8.45 9.38
C LEU A 11 28.26 -7.96 7.96
N GLN A 12 27.20 -7.82 7.19
CA GLN A 12 27.21 -7.33 5.84
C GLN A 12 26.24 -6.17 5.73
N ALA A 13 26.66 -5.10 5.08
CA ALA A 13 25.78 -4.02 4.71
C ALA A 13 24.67 -4.55 3.79
N ASP A 14 23.42 -4.17 4.07
CA ASP A 14 22.29 -4.43 3.22
C ASP A 14 21.81 -3.13 2.58
N ASP A 15 21.32 -3.23 1.35
CA ASP A 15 20.62 -2.14 0.71
C ASP A 15 19.17 -2.09 1.22
N TRP A 16 18.95 -1.19 2.17
CA TRP A 16 17.62 -1.00 2.78
C TRP A 16 16.60 -0.49 1.77
N GLU A 17 17.05 0.25 0.75
CA GLU A 17 16.18 0.75 -0.30
C GLU A 17 15.73 -0.39 -1.22
N GLU A 18 16.66 -1.22 -1.68
CA GLU A 18 16.34 -2.38 -2.52
C GLU A 18 15.42 -3.37 -1.81
N ILE A 19 15.62 -3.58 -0.50
CA ILE A 19 14.82 -4.52 0.29
C ILE A 19 13.45 -3.94 0.66
N GLY A 20 13.37 -2.64 0.91
CA GLY A 20 12.15 -1.98 1.40
C GLY A 20 11.25 -1.42 0.32
N LEU A 21 11.75 -1.31 -0.90
CA LEU A 21 10.99 -0.82 -2.04
C LEU A 21 10.73 -1.95 -3.05
N GLN A 22 9.65 -1.80 -3.78
CA GLN A 22 9.25 -2.70 -4.85
C GLN A 22 8.85 -1.92 -6.10
N ASN A 23 8.82 -2.60 -7.23
CA ASN A 23 8.23 -2.03 -8.42
C ASN A 23 6.71 -1.98 -8.26
N GLY A 24 6.16 -0.78 -8.21
CA GLY A 24 4.71 -0.59 -8.18
C GLY A 24 4.10 -1.00 -9.52
N PHE A 25 3.01 -1.77 -9.47
CA PHE A 25 2.23 -2.15 -10.65
C PHE A 25 0.84 -1.56 -10.57
N ARG A 26 0.35 -0.98 -11.68
CA ARG A 26 -0.98 -0.37 -11.74
C ARG A 26 -1.75 -0.89 -12.95
N GLN A 27 -2.98 -1.32 -12.69
CA GLN A 27 -3.96 -1.70 -13.69
C GLN A 27 -5.22 -0.86 -13.49
N GLU A 28 -5.76 -0.33 -14.57
CA GLU A 28 -7.01 0.42 -14.52
C GLU A 28 -7.88 0.06 -15.72
N TYR A 29 -9.08 -0.37 -15.44
CA TYR A 29 -10.06 -0.76 -16.45
C TYR A 29 -11.29 0.11 -16.31
N ASN A 30 -11.68 0.77 -17.38
CA ASN A 30 -12.88 1.59 -17.43
C ASN A 30 -13.72 1.20 -18.63
N VAL A 31 -14.98 0.89 -18.39
CA VAL A 31 -15.96 0.62 -19.43
C VAL A 31 -17.11 1.60 -19.24
N SER A 32 -17.53 2.23 -20.34
CA SER A 32 -18.69 3.13 -20.32
C SER A 32 -19.58 2.91 -21.53
N VAL A 33 -20.86 3.10 -21.31
CA VAL A 33 -21.90 3.08 -22.34
C VAL A 33 -22.72 4.34 -22.19
N SER A 34 -22.97 5.02 -23.29
CA SER A 34 -23.85 6.19 -23.32
C SER A 34 -24.72 6.13 -24.56
N GLY A 35 -25.87 6.72 -24.46
CA GLY A 35 -26.80 6.84 -25.58
C GLY A 35 -27.79 7.98 -25.38
N ALA A 36 -28.32 8.45 -26.50
CA ALA A 36 -29.29 9.53 -26.52
C ALA A 36 -30.38 9.25 -27.53
N SER A 37 -31.59 9.64 -27.18
CA SER A 37 -32.72 9.73 -28.10
C SER A 37 -33.44 11.06 -27.85
N ASP A 38 -34.51 11.34 -28.59
CA ASP A 38 -35.29 12.58 -28.43
C ASP A 38 -35.79 12.80 -26.99
N ARG A 39 -35.89 11.73 -26.21
CA ARG A 39 -36.47 11.80 -24.85
C ARG A 39 -35.60 11.26 -23.76
N ILE A 40 -34.53 10.53 -24.07
CA ILE A 40 -33.71 9.84 -23.08
C ILE A 40 -32.24 10.10 -23.37
N ASN A 41 -31.53 10.53 -22.36
CA ASN A 41 -30.08 10.49 -22.36
C ASN A 41 -29.61 9.62 -21.19
N TYR A 42 -28.72 8.70 -21.46
CA TYR A 42 -28.15 7.86 -20.41
C TYR A 42 -26.64 7.75 -20.54
N TYR A 43 -26.03 7.55 -19.40
CA TYR A 43 -24.60 7.24 -19.27
C TYR A 43 -24.43 6.25 -18.14
N THR A 44 -23.67 5.19 -18.41
CA THR A 44 -23.28 4.22 -17.39
C THR A 44 -21.82 3.90 -17.54
N SER A 45 -21.09 3.82 -16.42
CA SER A 45 -19.71 3.40 -16.43
C SER A 45 -19.37 2.55 -15.22
N VAL A 46 -18.45 1.62 -15.42
CA VAL A 46 -17.81 0.83 -14.35
C VAL A 46 -16.31 0.95 -14.53
N GLY A 47 -15.63 1.21 -13.43
CA GLY A 47 -14.17 1.32 -13.38
C GLY A 47 -13.60 0.45 -12.27
N TYR A 48 -12.49 -0.20 -12.55
CA TYR A 48 -11.73 -0.96 -11.57
C TYR A 48 -10.27 -0.53 -11.62
N LEU A 49 -9.72 -0.20 -10.46
CA LEU A 49 -8.31 0.13 -10.24
C LEU A 49 -7.72 -0.91 -9.28
N ASP A 50 -6.57 -1.45 -9.66
CA ASP A 50 -5.69 -2.26 -8.81
C ASP A 50 -4.28 -1.72 -8.94
N GLN A 51 -3.71 -1.26 -7.84
CA GLN A 51 -2.42 -0.61 -7.80
C GLN A 51 -1.63 -1.06 -6.59
N ASP A 52 -0.42 -1.56 -6.82
CA ASP A 52 0.58 -1.74 -5.79
C ASP A 52 1.44 -0.48 -5.67
N GLY A 53 1.77 -0.10 -4.45
CA GLY A 53 2.67 1.02 -4.20
C GLY A 53 4.14 0.61 -4.34
N ILE A 54 5.02 1.61 -4.29
CA ILE A 54 6.47 1.40 -4.33
C ILE A 54 7.04 0.93 -2.99
N GLN A 55 6.32 1.08 -1.90
CA GLN A 55 6.68 0.50 -0.61
C GLN A 55 6.06 -0.88 -0.49
N GLU A 56 6.83 -1.86 -0.03
CA GLU A 56 6.32 -3.20 0.24
C GLU A 56 5.13 -3.13 1.22
N GLY A 57 4.03 -3.81 0.89
CA GLY A 57 2.81 -3.82 1.71
C GLY A 57 1.84 -2.66 1.46
N SER A 58 2.16 -1.72 0.57
CA SER A 58 1.21 -0.67 0.17
C SER A 58 0.43 -1.06 -1.09
N SER A 59 -0.88 -0.92 -1.06
CA SER A 59 -1.74 -1.23 -2.22
C SER A 59 -3.05 -0.45 -2.18
N GLN A 60 -3.67 -0.29 -3.34
CA GLN A 60 -4.98 0.32 -3.46
C GLN A 60 -5.83 -0.44 -4.48
N LYS A 61 -7.05 -0.83 -4.08
CA LYS A 61 -8.07 -1.35 -4.98
C LYS A 61 -9.31 -0.46 -4.92
N ARG A 62 -9.87 -0.14 -6.07
CA ARG A 62 -11.06 0.70 -6.14
C ARG A 62 -12.01 0.25 -7.24
N LEU A 63 -13.24 0.00 -6.87
CA LEU A 63 -14.35 -0.22 -7.78
C LEU A 63 -15.22 1.03 -7.81
N THR A 64 -15.53 1.54 -8.99
CA THR A 64 -16.46 2.65 -9.19
C THR A 64 -17.57 2.25 -10.15
N ALA A 65 -18.78 2.69 -9.87
CA ALA A 65 -19.90 2.55 -10.78
C ALA A 65 -20.67 3.88 -10.82
N ARG A 66 -21.03 4.30 -12.00
CA ARG A 66 -21.83 5.52 -12.23
C ARG A 66 -22.97 5.23 -13.18
N ALA A 67 -24.11 5.78 -12.88
CA ALA A 67 -25.25 5.78 -13.79
C ALA A 67 -25.93 7.14 -13.77
N LYS A 68 -26.21 7.67 -14.94
CA LYS A 68 -26.97 8.90 -15.13
C LYS A 68 -28.09 8.64 -16.14
N LEU A 69 -29.27 9.10 -15.80
CA LEU A 69 -30.43 9.05 -16.68
C LEU A 69 -31.14 10.39 -16.66
N ASP A 70 -31.37 10.94 -17.84
CA ASP A 70 -32.24 12.11 -18.06
C ASP A 70 -33.39 11.69 -18.96
N TYR A 71 -34.61 12.00 -18.56
CA TYR A 71 -35.83 11.64 -19.31
C TYR A 71 -36.75 12.84 -19.48
N GLN A 72 -37.06 13.18 -20.74
CA GLN A 72 -38.08 14.17 -21.09
C GLN A 72 -39.47 13.52 -21.01
N ALA A 73 -40.07 13.56 -19.83
CA ALA A 73 -41.35 12.92 -19.55
C ALA A 73 -42.50 13.59 -20.31
N LYS A 74 -42.48 14.95 -20.41
CA LYS A 74 -43.39 15.76 -21.17
C LYS A 74 -42.65 16.95 -21.77
N LYS A 75 -43.24 17.69 -22.72
CA LYS A 75 -42.61 18.89 -23.29
C LYS A 75 -42.18 19.91 -22.25
N TRP A 76 -42.82 19.94 -21.13
CA TRP A 76 -42.57 20.86 -20.01
C TRP A 76 -41.96 20.18 -18.77
N LEU A 77 -41.72 18.87 -18.78
CA LEU A 77 -41.19 18.16 -17.62
C LEU A 77 -40.03 17.25 -18.02
N LYS A 78 -38.88 17.57 -17.50
CA LYS A 78 -37.67 16.75 -17.57
C LYS A 78 -37.34 16.20 -16.17
N VAL A 79 -37.08 14.92 -16.05
CA VAL A 79 -36.64 14.27 -14.81
C VAL A 79 -35.30 13.61 -15.01
N GLY A 80 -34.48 13.58 -13.98
CA GLY A 80 -33.18 12.94 -14.06
C GLY A 80 -32.78 12.31 -12.74
N ALA A 81 -31.93 11.30 -12.85
CA ALA A 81 -31.35 10.60 -11.70
C ALA A 81 -29.87 10.34 -11.96
N ASN A 82 -29.07 10.48 -10.92
CA ASN A 82 -27.65 10.15 -10.90
C ASN A 82 -27.35 9.23 -9.75
N PHE A 83 -26.55 8.21 -10.02
CA PHE A 83 -26.04 7.27 -9.04
C PHE A 83 -24.53 7.20 -9.16
N ASN A 84 -23.83 7.31 -8.05
CA ASN A 84 -22.41 7.07 -7.96
C ASN A 84 -22.14 6.11 -6.82
N TYR A 85 -21.41 5.06 -7.10
CA TYR A 85 -20.94 4.10 -6.13
C TYR A 85 -19.43 3.99 -6.22
N SER A 86 -18.76 3.99 -5.08
CA SER A 86 -17.33 3.75 -4.98
C SER A 86 -17.07 2.86 -3.78
N LYS A 87 -16.38 1.76 -4.02
CA LYS A 87 -15.78 0.92 -2.97
C LYS A 87 -14.28 0.98 -3.14
N TYR A 88 -13.57 1.27 -2.06
CA TYR A 88 -12.12 1.25 -2.05
C TYR A 88 -11.60 0.44 -0.87
N ASN A 89 -10.48 -0.19 -1.11
CA ASN A 89 -9.65 -0.81 -0.11
C ASN A 89 -8.23 -0.33 -0.36
N TYR A 90 -7.59 0.21 0.66
CA TYR A 90 -6.17 0.51 0.57
C TYR A 90 -5.45 0.00 1.82
N SER A 91 -4.27 -0.55 1.59
CA SER A 91 -3.30 -0.90 2.61
C SER A 91 -2.20 0.15 2.60
N GLN A 92 -1.94 0.72 3.77
CA GLN A 92 -0.84 1.66 3.97
C GLN A 92 0.20 1.04 4.86
N THR A 93 1.46 1.26 4.50
CA THR A 93 2.55 1.09 5.42
C THR A 93 2.46 2.18 6.47
N SER A 94 2.73 1.84 7.73
CA SER A 94 2.69 2.83 8.79
C SER A 94 3.63 4.00 8.51
N GLU A 95 3.06 5.14 8.19
CA GLU A 95 3.75 6.41 8.28
C GLU A 95 3.80 6.84 9.74
N GLY A 96 4.52 6.04 10.55
CA GLY A 96 4.63 6.28 11.98
C GLY A 96 5.29 7.61 12.29
N THR A 97 4.97 8.13 13.44
CA THR A 97 5.56 9.29 14.10
C THR A 97 7.07 9.37 13.86
N ILE A 98 7.55 10.53 13.46
CA ILE A 98 8.96 10.85 13.29
C ILE A 98 9.83 10.12 14.32
N GLY A 99 10.72 9.26 13.85
CA GLY A 99 11.76 8.63 14.65
C GLY A 99 11.72 7.11 14.78
N THR A 100 10.66 6.42 14.43
CA THR A 100 10.55 4.97 14.65
C THR A 100 9.89 4.22 13.52
N GLY A 101 10.51 4.17 12.35
CA GLY A 101 10.24 3.01 11.57
C GLY A 101 9.29 3.14 10.39
N THR A 102 9.24 4.29 9.72
CA THR A 102 8.78 4.28 8.33
C THR A 102 9.92 3.80 7.43
N ILE A 103 9.59 3.08 6.37
CA ILE A 103 10.59 2.71 5.36
C ILE A 103 11.34 3.94 4.87
N TRP A 104 10.65 5.02 4.53
CA TRP A 104 11.25 6.25 4.03
C TRP A 104 12.23 6.90 5.02
N SER A 105 11.85 7.00 6.29
CA SER A 105 12.74 7.59 7.27
C SER A 105 13.97 6.70 7.50
N THR A 106 13.76 5.39 7.57
CA THR A 106 14.84 4.44 7.80
C THR A 106 15.80 4.39 6.63
N ILE A 107 15.34 4.29 5.39
CA ILE A 107 16.19 4.29 4.19
C ILE A 107 17.07 5.55 4.16
N LYS A 108 16.54 6.69 4.55
CA LYS A 108 17.26 7.97 4.49
C LYS A 108 18.20 8.20 5.68
N THR A 109 17.92 7.62 6.84
CA THR A 109 18.65 7.91 8.08
C THR A 109 19.50 6.76 8.57
N GLN A 110 19.20 5.53 8.12
CA GLN A 110 19.96 4.36 8.50
C GLN A 110 21.32 4.36 7.80
N ALA A 111 22.38 4.20 8.60
CA ALA A 111 23.69 4.03 8.01
C ALA A 111 23.76 2.72 7.19
N PRO A 112 24.25 2.76 5.93
CA PRO A 112 24.21 1.61 5.03
C PRO A 112 25.06 0.43 5.47
N ILE A 113 25.92 0.62 6.46
CA ILE A 113 26.72 -0.46 7.05
C ILE A 113 25.92 -1.45 7.89
N TYR A 114 24.70 -1.07 8.30
CA TYR A 114 23.88 -1.93 9.16
C TYR A 114 23.06 -2.92 8.34
N PRO A 115 23.07 -4.23 8.75
CA PRO A 115 22.30 -5.25 8.06
C PRO A 115 20.81 -5.16 8.37
N VAL A 116 19.98 -5.61 7.42
CA VAL A 116 18.55 -5.89 7.66
C VAL A 116 18.38 -7.23 8.35
N TYR A 117 19.20 -8.21 7.99
CA TYR A 117 19.11 -9.57 8.47
C TYR A 117 20.41 -10.05 9.11
N PHE A 118 20.30 -10.90 10.13
CA PHE A 118 21.45 -11.62 10.65
C PHE A 118 21.89 -12.71 9.68
N ARG A 119 23.21 -12.91 9.57
CA ARG A 119 23.82 -13.94 8.74
C ARG A 119 24.80 -14.79 9.53
N ASP A 120 24.87 -16.06 9.18
CA ASP A 120 25.85 -17.01 9.69
C ASP A 120 27.25 -16.74 9.12
N GLU A 121 28.24 -17.55 9.55
CA GLU A 121 29.63 -17.45 9.07
C GLU A 121 29.77 -17.71 7.55
N ASN A 122 28.78 -18.40 6.94
CA ASN A 122 28.74 -18.70 5.51
C ASN A 122 27.98 -17.65 4.71
N LYS A 123 27.59 -16.53 5.32
CA LYS A 123 26.80 -15.43 4.76
C LYS A 123 25.33 -15.75 4.48
N ASN A 124 24.84 -16.92 4.89
CA ASN A 124 23.43 -17.23 4.74
C ASN A 124 22.58 -16.44 5.75
N ILE A 125 21.43 -15.95 5.31
CA ILE A 125 20.47 -15.33 6.23
C ILE A 125 20.02 -16.39 7.26
N MET A 126 20.14 -16.03 8.51
CA MET A 126 19.72 -16.90 9.60
C MET A 126 18.20 -17.01 9.65
N ILE A 127 17.73 -18.20 9.96
CA ILE A 127 16.31 -18.53 10.09
C ILE A 127 16.03 -18.87 11.55
N ASP A 128 14.91 -18.41 12.05
CA ASP A 128 14.45 -18.70 13.41
C ASP A 128 13.78 -20.09 13.51
N GLN A 129 13.31 -20.45 14.69
CA GLN A 129 12.66 -21.73 14.96
C GLN A 129 11.31 -21.91 14.25
N TRP A 130 10.75 -20.82 13.70
CA TRP A 130 9.48 -20.85 12.95
C TRP A 130 9.70 -20.81 11.43
N GLY A 131 10.96 -20.79 10.97
CA GLY A 131 11.30 -20.74 9.55
C GLY A 131 11.33 -19.33 8.97
N GLU A 132 11.26 -18.30 9.81
CA GLU A 132 11.29 -16.91 9.40
C GLU A 132 12.71 -16.33 9.43
N LYS A 133 12.99 -15.36 8.57
CA LYS A 133 14.28 -14.66 8.54
C LYS A 133 14.51 -13.91 9.85
N MET A 134 15.69 -14.01 10.40
CA MET A 134 16.09 -13.27 11.61
C MET A 134 16.47 -11.84 11.25
N TYR A 135 15.66 -10.89 11.67
CA TYR A 135 15.88 -9.46 11.45
C TYR A 135 16.81 -8.86 12.50
N ASP A 136 17.66 -7.93 12.08
CA ASP A 136 18.48 -7.15 12.99
C ASP A 136 17.73 -5.94 13.54
N PHE A 137 17.45 -5.95 14.85
CA PHE A 137 16.80 -4.86 15.58
C PHE A 137 17.79 -3.95 16.31
N ALA A 138 19.09 -4.06 16.02
CA ALA A 138 20.15 -3.28 16.67
C ALA A 138 20.35 -3.55 18.18
N GLN A 139 19.88 -4.64 18.71
CA GLN A 139 19.93 -4.97 20.14
C GLN A 139 20.38 -6.41 20.44
N ALA A 140 20.42 -7.27 19.43
CA ALA A 140 20.84 -8.65 19.62
C ALA A 140 22.36 -8.79 19.51
N TYR A 141 22.93 -9.77 20.20
CA TYR A 141 24.34 -10.12 20.14
C TYR A 141 25.29 -8.96 20.52
N ASP A 142 24.88 -8.11 21.46
CA ASP A 142 25.60 -6.88 21.87
C ASP A 142 25.94 -5.91 20.71
N LEU A 143 25.26 -6.06 19.58
CA LEU A 143 25.39 -5.18 18.43
C LEU A 143 24.43 -4.02 18.56
N SER A 144 24.94 -2.87 19.02
CA SER A 144 24.17 -1.64 19.03
C SER A 144 24.50 -0.77 17.82
N ARG A 145 23.50 -0.04 17.30
CA ARG A 145 23.69 0.91 16.22
C ARG A 145 23.96 2.29 16.78
N ALA A 146 25.16 2.82 16.54
CA ALA A 146 25.48 4.20 16.89
C ALA A 146 24.82 5.15 15.88
N GLY A 147 23.95 6.05 16.35
CA GLY A 147 23.28 7.03 15.48
C GLY A 147 22.22 6.43 14.54
N GLY A 148 21.84 5.18 14.74
CA GLY A 148 20.81 4.51 13.95
C GLY A 148 19.43 4.59 14.58
N VAL A 149 18.40 4.40 13.76
CA VAL A 149 17.03 4.25 14.22
C VAL A 149 16.90 2.86 14.89
N GLY A 150 16.43 2.83 16.12
CA GLY A 150 16.10 1.56 16.80
C GLY A 150 14.95 0.86 16.07
N GLY A 151 15.05 -0.46 15.94
CA GLY A 151 14.04 -1.25 15.25
C GLY A 151 14.40 -1.61 13.80
N ASN A 152 13.53 -2.38 13.20
CA ASN A 152 13.67 -2.82 11.81
C ASN A 152 12.36 -2.53 11.06
N CYS A 153 12.36 -1.52 10.20
CA CYS A 153 11.16 -1.08 9.49
C CYS A 153 10.66 -2.12 8.47
N ILE A 154 11.56 -2.93 7.90
CA ILE A 154 11.19 -4.00 6.97
C ILE A 154 10.36 -5.06 7.70
N PHE A 155 10.81 -5.46 8.90
CA PHE A 155 10.03 -6.34 9.77
C PHE A 155 8.68 -5.73 10.12
N SER A 156 8.67 -4.48 10.58
CA SER A 156 7.44 -3.81 10.99
C SER A 156 6.42 -3.73 9.87
N ASN A 157 6.84 -3.47 8.64
CA ASN A 157 5.95 -3.43 7.50
C ASN A 157 5.41 -4.82 7.10
N LYS A 158 6.26 -5.84 7.17
CA LYS A 158 5.84 -7.21 6.83
C LYS A 158 4.74 -7.72 7.76
N TYR A 159 4.83 -7.38 9.05
CA TYR A 159 3.94 -7.92 10.09
C TYR A 159 2.86 -6.94 10.54
N ARG A 160 2.85 -5.72 10.03
CA ARG A 160 1.81 -4.73 10.30
C ARG A 160 0.96 -4.52 9.06
N SER A 161 -0.33 -4.80 9.19
CA SER A 161 -1.33 -4.52 8.15
C SER A 161 -2.26 -3.42 8.65
N ASP A 162 -2.27 -2.30 7.95
CA ASP A 162 -3.23 -1.21 8.13
C ASP A 162 -4.13 -1.16 6.88
N GLU A 163 -5.25 -1.87 6.94
CA GLU A 163 -6.23 -1.87 5.87
C GLU A 163 -7.39 -0.93 6.17
N THR A 164 -7.70 -0.09 5.22
CA THR A 164 -8.88 0.77 5.26
C THR A 164 -9.82 0.44 4.11
N THR A 165 -11.03 0.03 4.45
CA THR A 165 -12.09 -0.21 3.47
C THR A 165 -13.18 0.85 3.63
N GLY A 166 -13.55 1.47 2.53
CA GLY A 166 -14.65 2.43 2.51
C GLY A 166 -15.63 2.17 1.38
N ASN A 167 -16.88 2.51 1.63
CA ASN A 167 -17.95 2.51 0.65
C ASN A 167 -18.59 3.89 0.61
N SER A 168 -18.80 4.41 -0.58
CA SER A 168 -19.53 5.65 -0.80
C SER A 168 -20.65 5.40 -1.80
N PHE A 169 -21.83 5.82 -1.45
CA PHE A 169 -23.01 5.79 -2.32
C PHE A 169 -23.65 7.16 -2.34
N ILE A 170 -23.81 7.73 -3.52
CA ILE A 170 -24.44 9.03 -3.72
C ILE A 170 -25.53 8.84 -4.77
N ALA A 171 -26.76 9.17 -4.39
CA ALA A 171 -27.90 9.22 -5.30
C ALA A 171 -28.50 10.62 -5.29
N SER A 172 -28.82 11.14 -6.45
CA SER A 172 -29.53 12.40 -6.60
C SER A 172 -30.58 12.31 -7.70
N GLY A 173 -31.66 13.00 -7.52
CA GLY A 173 -32.71 13.15 -8.51
C GLY A 173 -33.11 14.61 -8.68
N TYR A 174 -33.61 14.95 -9.85
CA TYR A 174 -34.14 16.29 -10.10
C TYR A 174 -35.36 16.24 -11.03
N ALA A 175 -36.18 17.25 -10.94
CA ALA A 175 -37.25 17.52 -11.88
C ALA A 175 -37.14 18.99 -12.31
N ASP A 176 -37.19 19.21 -13.60
CA ASP A 176 -37.14 20.52 -14.24
C ASP A 176 -38.46 20.76 -14.98
N VAL A 177 -39.09 21.92 -14.79
CA VAL A 177 -40.45 22.26 -15.23
C VAL A 177 -40.42 23.51 -16.09
#